data_10c7ef8fb04c9ad53df77ff7a3ebd407
#
_entry.id   10c7ef8fb04c9ad53df77ff7a3ebd407
#
_cell.length_a   1.000
_cell.length_b   1.000
_cell.length_c   1.000
_cell.angle_alpha   90.00
_cell.angle_beta   90.00
_cell.angle_gamma   90.00
#
_symmetry.space_group_name_H-M   'P 1'
#
loop_
_entity.id
_entity.type
_entity.pdbx_description
1 polymer ?
#
loop_
_entity_poly.entity_id
_entity_poly.type
_entity_poly.pdbx_seq_one_letter_code
_entity_poly.pdbx_strand_id
1 'polypeptide(L)'
;MPTPTHAIFNRPLDTPTPPGFEEIVLGMGCYWGVERLFWQQPGVFLTEVGFAGGNVPNPTYKQVCGGRTGHAEVVRVVYDPSRISTEQILKLFWENHDPTQGNRQGNDIGDQYRSAIFTTTDSQLAAAEMTRVDYGNRLAVEGYGRITTQIAPLDHFWRAPEDLHQQYLHKVPDGYCALRGTGVQASQASALHEAATGEIDGNPEPSPSSTGGSSVAAGGAA
;
A
#
# COMPACT_ATOMS: atom_id res chain seq x y z
N MET A 1 -30.02 8.90 -11.34
CA MET A 1 -30.29 7.91 -10.29
C MET A 1 -29.54 8.36 -9.04
N PRO A 2 -30.03 8.10 -7.83
CA PRO A 2 -29.27 8.43 -6.62
C PRO A 2 -27.94 7.65 -6.63
N THR A 3 -26.89 8.28 -6.07
CA THR A 3 -25.59 7.62 -5.94
C THR A 3 -25.71 6.42 -5.01
N PRO A 4 -25.11 5.27 -5.34
CA PRO A 4 -25.11 4.11 -4.45
C PRO A 4 -24.49 4.41 -3.10
N THR A 5 -25.01 3.76 -2.06
CA THR A 5 -24.46 3.87 -0.70
C THR A 5 -23.52 2.71 -0.41
N HIS A 6 -22.36 3.01 0.13
CA HIS A 6 -21.38 2.00 0.56
C HIS A 6 -21.96 1.14 1.69
N ALA A 7 -22.05 -0.18 1.45
CA ALA A 7 -22.77 -1.09 2.34
C ALA A 7 -22.14 -1.23 3.75
N ILE A 8 -20.84 -0.98 3.90
CA ILE A 8 -20.14 -1.08 5.19
C ILE A 8 -20.12 0.27 5.93
N PHE A 9 -19.82 1.35 5.22
CA PHE A 9 -19.64 2.67 5.83
C PHE A 9 -20.91 3.51 5.89
N ASN A 10 -22.03 3.04 5.28
CA ASN A 10 -23.33 3.71 5.26
C ASN A 10 -23.28 5.18 4.79
N ARG A 11 -22.48 5.45 3.76
CA ARG A 11 -22.34 6.77 3.15
C ARG A 11 -22.36 6.68 1.62
N PRO A 12 -22.82 7.71 0.92
CA PRO A 12 -22.81 7.73 -0.56
C PRO A 12 -21.40 7.53 -1.12
N LEU A 13 -21.27 6.79 -2.21
CA LEU A 13 -19.96 6.55 -2.86
C LEU A 13 -19.35 7.84 -3.43
N ASP A 14 -20.14 8.85 -3.75
CA ASP A 14 -19.69 10.19 -4.18
C ASP A 14 -19.40 11.15 -3.01
N THR A 15 -19.33 10.62 -1.77
CA THR A 15 -18.93 11.44 -0.61
C THR A 15 -17.54 12.04 -0.86
N PRO A 16 -17.41 13.38 -0.81
CA PRO A 16 -16.11 14.02 -0.99
C PRO A 16 -15.12 13.56 0.08
N THR A 17 -13.84 13.48 -0.32
CA THR A 17 -12.75 13.23 0.63
C THR A 17 -12.72 14.35 1.67
N PRO A 18 -12.85 14.05 2.98
CA PRO A 18 -12.87 15.08 4.01
C PRO A 18 -11.54 15.85 4.08
N PRO A 19 -11.55 17.12 4.54
CA PRO A 19 -10.31 17.84 4.78
C PRO A 19 -9.37 17.08 5.72
N GLY A 20 -8.10 16.97 5.35
CA GLY A 20 -7.07 16.24 6.11
C GLY A 20 -7.06 14.73 5.88
N PHE A 21 -8.01 14.19 5.12
CA PHE A 21 -7.96 12.80 4.65
C PHE A 21 -7.19 12.71 3.33
N GLU A 22 -6.67 11.54 3.07
CA GLU A 22 -5.94 11.24 1.84
C GLU A 22 -6.64 10.15 1.04
N GLU A 23 -6.27 10.03 -0.24
CA GLU A 23 -6.73 8.94 -1.09
C GLU A 23 -5.59 8.36 -1.91
N ILE A 24 -5.65 7.05 -2.14
CA ILE A 24 -4.73 6.30 -2.99
C ILE A 24 -5.52 5.26 -3.77
N VAL A 25 -5.04 4.89 -4.96
CA VAL A 25 -5.73 3.93 -5.84
C VAL A 25 -4.82 2.74 -6.11
N LEU A 26 -5.31 1.53 -5.81
CA LEU A 26 -4.49 0.33 -5.70
C LEU A 26 -5.05 -0.82 -6.56
N GLY A 27 -4.22 -1.41 -7.42
CA GLY A 27 -4.50 -2.59 -8.22
C GLY A 27 -3.70 -3.80 -7.73
N MET A 28 -4.39 -4.85 -7.31
CA MET A 28 -3.79 -6.07 -6.73
C MET A 28 -4.42 -7.35 -7.32
N GLY A 29 -4.80 -7.32 -8.59
CA GLY A 29 -5.63 -8.35 -9.24
C GLY A 29 -7.11 -8.02 -9.15
N CYS A 30 -7.98 -9.04 -9.06
CA CYS A 30 -9.43 -8.85 -8.94
C CYS A 30 -9.77 -7.97 -7.72
N TYR A 31 -10.42 -6.84 -7.96
CA TYR A 31 -10.68 -5.79 -6.97
C TYR A 31 -11.64 -6.17 -5.84
N TRP A 32 -12.42 -7.26 -5.96
CA TRP A 32 -13.37 -7.67 -4.91
C TRP A 32 -12.68 -8.04 -3.59
N GLY A 33 -11.59 -8.83 -3.68
CA GLY A 33 -10.78 -9.19 -2.52
C GLY A 33 -10.02 -8.02 -1.95
N VAL A 34 -9.52 -7.16 -2.84
CA VAL A 34 -8.77 -5.94 -2.50
C VAL A 34 -9.67 -4.96 -1.74
N GLU A 35 -10.88 -4.72 -2.23
CA GLU A 35 -11.83 -3.84 -1.55
C GLU A 35 -12.16 -4.35 -0.14
N ARG A 36 -12.39 -5.68 0.00
CA ARG A 36 -12.62 -6.32 1.33
C ARG A 36 -11.44 -6.11 2.26
N LEU A 37 -10.21 -6.24 1.80
CA LEU A 37 -9.01 -6.01 2.60
C LEU A 37 -9.02 -4.61 3.21
N PHE A 38 -9.29 -3.58 2.39
CA PHE A 38 -9.19 -2.20 2.83
C PHE A 38 -10.40 -1.72 3.64
N TRP A 39 -11.63 -2.11 3.35
CA TRP A 39 -12.76 -1.70 4.19
C TRP A 39 -12.70 -2.25 5.62
N GLN A 40 -11.90 -3.28 5.87
CA GLN A 40 -11.69 -3.85 7.21
C GLN A 40 -10.64 -3.09 8.03
N GLN A 41 -9.91 -2.15 7.43
CA GLN A 41 -8.84 -1.45 8.13
C GLN A 41 -9.37 -0.27 8.97
N PRO A 42 -9.03 -0.21 10.27
CA PRO A 42 -9.29 0.97 11.07
C PRO A 42 -8.59 2.20 10.49
N GLY A 43 -9.34 3.29 10.28
CA GLY A 43 -8.82 4.51 9.65
C GLY A 43 -9.22 4.67 8.19
N VAL A 44 -9.66 3.61 7.50
CA VAL A 44 -10.25 3.73 6.17
C VAL A 44 -11.66 4.33 6.29
N PHE A 45 -11.89 5.36 5.49
CA PHE A 45 -13.12 6.15 5.47
C PHE A 45 -14.10 5.68 4.39
N LEU A 46 -13.58 5.39 3.19
CA LEU A 46 -14.37 4.95 2.04
C LEU A 46 -13.53 4.08 1.13
N THR A 47 -14.15 3.07 0.51
CA THR A 47 -13.58 2.32 -0.59
C THR A 47 -14.51 2.35 -1.80
N GLU A 48 -13.94 2.29 -2.99
CA GLU A 48 -14.69 2.16 -4.25
C GLU A 48 -13.90 1.29 -5.21
N VAL A 49 -14.58 0.36 -5.87
CA VAL A 49 -13.96 -0.38 -6.98
C VAL A 49 -14.14 0.36 -8.29
N GLY A 50 -13.13 0.27 -9.14
CA GLY A 50 -13.14 0.97 -10.42
C GLY A 50 -11.95 0.62 -11.30
N PHE A 51 -11.61 1.55 -12.19
CA PHE A 51 -10.62 1.39 -13.24
C PHE A 51 -9.71 2.61 -13.30
N ALA A 52 -8.40 2.39 -13.47
CA ALA A 52 -7.42 3.46 -13.64
C ALA A 52 -6.24 3.03 -14.52
N GLY A 53 -5.43 4.00 -14.97
CA GLY A 53 -4.19 3.78 -15.71
C GLY A 53 -4.37 3.43 -17.18
N GLY A 54 -5.59 3.42 -17.71
CA GLY A 54 -5.92 3.25 -19.11
C GLY A 54 -6.33 4.55 -19.79
N ASN A 55 -6.70 4.48 -21.06
CA ASN A 55 -7.00 5.63 -21.92
C ASN A 55 -8.45 5.70 -22.43
N VAL A 56 -9.30 4.74 -22.06
CA VAL A 56 -10.71 4.72 -22.46
C VAL A 56 -11.55 5.41 -21.38
N PRO A 57 -12.24 6.53 -21.69
CA PRO A 57 -13.07 7.22 -20.71
C PRO A 57 -14.35 6.43 -20.40
N ASN A 58 -14.80 6.48 -19.15
CA ASN A 58 -16.02 5.79 -18.66
C ASN A 58 -16.13 4.33 -19.11
N PRO A 59 -15.11 3.48 -18.86
CA PRO A 59 -15.15 2.11 -19.34
C PRO A 59 -16.21 1.30 -18.57
N THR A 60 -16.89 0.40 -19.29
CA THR A 60 -17.71 -0.64 -18.65
C THR A 60 -16.83 -1.81 -18.22
N TYR A 61 -17.30 -2.60 -17.26
CA TYR A 61 -16.62 -3.83 -16.84
C TYR A 61 -16.31 -4.76 -18.03
N LYS A 62 -17.29 -4.95 -18.93
CA LYS A 62 -17.12 -5.77 -20.13
C LYS A 62 -16.00 -5.28 -21.05
N GLN A 63 -15.84 -3.97 -21.21
CA GLN A 63 -14.76 -3.40 -22.01
C GLN A 63 -13.40 -3.66 -21.38
N VAL A 64 -13.28 -3.49 -20.05
CA VAL A 64 -12.04 -3.75 -19.32
C VAL A 64 -11.67 -5.23 -19.40
N CYS A 65 -12.61 -6.16 -19.13
CA CYS A 65 -12.38 -7.59 -19.23
C CYS A 65 -12.09 -8.06 -20.66
N GLY A 66 -12.56 -7.33 -21.67
CA GLY A 66 -12.24 -7.61 -23.08
C GLY A 66 -10.82 -7.23 -23.49
N GLY A 67 -10.04 -6.60 -22.62
CA GLY A 67 -8.73 -6.00 -22.91
C GLY A 67 -8.87 -4.77 -23.80
N ARG A 68 -7.77 -4.13 -24.17
CA ARG A 68 -7.71 -2.95 -25.05
C ARG A 68 -8.11 -1.61 -24.43
N THR A 69 -8.50 -1.55 -23.15
CA THR A 69 -8.73 -0.28 -22.45
C THR A 69 -7.47 0.25 -21.80
N GLY A 70 -6.50 -0.61 -21.50
CA GLY A 70 -5.29 -0.32 -20.75
C GLY A 70 -5.54 -0.06 -19.25
N HIS A 71 -6.80 -0.17 -18.80
CA HIS A 71 -7.13 0.01 -17.39
C HIS A 71 -6.77 -1.20 -16.54
N ALA A 72 -6.31 -0.94 -15.31
CA ALA A 72 -6.31 -1.94 -14.24
C ALA A 72 -7.64 -1.90 -13.47
N GLU A 73 -8.07 -3.06 -12.96
CA GLU A 73 -9.03 -3.13 -11.86
C GLU A 73 -8.37 -2.59 -10.60
N VAL A 74 -8.97 -1.61 -9.97
CA VAL A 74 -8.40 -0.90 -8.83
C VAL A 74 -9.42 -0.61 -7.76
N VAL A 75 -8.93 -0.38 -6.55
CA VAL A 75 -9.70 0.13 -5.42
C VAL A 75 -9.18 1.52 -5.06
N ARG A 76 -10.08 2.51 -5.06
CA ARG A 76 -9.85 3.81 -4.45
C ARG A 76 -10.05 3.67 -2.95
N VAL A 77 -9.06 4.05 -2.17
CA VAL A 77 -9.07 4.00 -0.71
C VAL A 77 -8.94 5.41 -0.17
N VAL A 78 -9.97 5.90 0.53
CA VAL A 78 -9.94 7.17 1.25
C VAL A 78 -9.70 6.86 2.73
N TYR A 79 -8.73 7.50 3.35
CA TYR A 79 -8.28 7.18 4.70
C TYR A 79 -7.88 8.41 5.53
N ASP A 80 -7.93 8.26 6.84
CA ASP A 80 -7.45 9.22 7.83
C ASP A 80 -5.97 8.93 8.13
N PRO A 81 -5.01 9.76 7.67
CA PRO A 81 -3.58 9.51 7.87
C PRO A 81 -3.14 9.57 9.33
N SER A 82 -3.96 10.13 10.23
CA SER A 82 -3.71 10.09 11.67
C SER A 82 -4.01 8.74 12.32
N ARG A 83 -4.74 7.85 11.62
CA ARG A 83 -5.18 6.54 12.10
C ARG A 83 -4.57 5.36 11.35
N ILE A 84 -4.27 5.54 10.09
CA ILE A 84 -3.57 4.58 9.23
C ILE A 84 -2.67 5.34 8.27
N SER A 85 -1.36 5.15 8.36
CA SER A 85 -0.42 5.87 7.50
C SER A 85 -0.39 5.32 6.08
N THR A 86 0.14 6.10 5.14
CA THR A 86 0.40 5.65 3.76
C THR A 86 1.28 4.40 3.73
N GLU A 87 2.31 4.34 4.57
CA GLU A 87 3.23 3.20 4.63
C GLU A 87 2.51 1.93 5.14
N GLN A 88 1.56 2.07 6.07
CA GLN A 88 0.74 0.95 6.52
C GLN A 88 -0.18 0.43 5.41
N ILE A 89 -0.78 1.33 4.61
CA ILE A 89 -1.55 0.95 3.42
C ILE A 89 -0.67 0.26 2.38
N LEU A 90 0.53 0.80 2.12
CA LEU A 90 1.49 0.21 1.20
C LEU A 90 2.01 -1.15 1.71
N LYS A 91 2.19 -1.31 3.02
CA LYS A 91 2.52 -2.62 3.61
C LYS A 91 1.43 -3.64 3.33
N LEU A 92 0.16 -3.29 3.52
CA LEU A 92 -0.97 -4.17 3.17
C LEU A 92 -0.99 -4.50 1.68
N PHE A 93 -0.68 -3.53 0.83
CA PHE A 93 -0.56 -3.73 -0.62
C PHE A 93 0.50 -4.77 -0.95
N TRP A 94 1.74 -4.59 -0.47
CA TRP A 94 2.85 -5.49 -0.78
C TRP A 94 2.66 -6.91 -0.26
N GLU A 95 2.09 -7.07 0.93
CA GLU A 95 1.97 -8.38 1.60
C GLU A 95 0.79 -9.23 1.12
N ASN A 96 -0.23 -8.63 0.48
CA ASN A 96 -1.47 -9.33 0.17
C ASN A 96 -1.64 -9.73 -1.30
N HIS A 97 -0.65 -9.50 -2.16
CA HIS A 97 -0.64 -10.02 -3.51
C HIS A 97 0.80 -10.34 -3.95
N ASP A 98 0.97 -10.93 -5.13
CA ASP A 98 2.29 -11.15 -5.72
C ASP A 98 2.57 -10.05 -6.76
N PRO A 99 3.42 -9.07 -6.46
CA PRO A 99 3.68 -7.94 -7.35
C PRO A 99 4.66 -8.27 -8.50
N THR A 100 5.05 -9.54 -8.67
CA THR A 100 6.06 -9.95 -9.66
C THR A 100 5.46 -10.57 -10.93
N GLN A 101 4.12 -10.71 -11.00
CA GLN A 101 3.46 -11.51 -12.04
C GLN A 101 3.17 -10.78 -13.36
N GLY A 102 3.48 -9.49 -13.47
CA GLY A 102 3.18 -8.71 -14.67
C GLY A 102 1.69 -8.48 -14.86
N ASN A 103 1.19 -8.75 -16.06
CA ASN A 103 -0.24 -8.61 -16.40
C ASN A 103 -1.05 -9.84 -15.93
N ARG A 104 -0.97 -10.14 -14.65
CA ARG A 104 -1.62 -11.29 -14.04
C ARG A 104 -1.64 -11.18 -12.53
N GLN A 105 -2.61 -11.82 -11.86
CA GLN A 105 -2.56 -12.13 -10.44
C GLN A 105 -3.19 -13.50 -10.18
N GLY A 106 -2.37 -14.47 -9.78
CA GLY A 106 -2.83 -15.84 -9.56
C GLY A 106 -3.45 -16.45 -10.81
N ASN A 107 -4.72 -16.82 -10.76
CA ASN A 107 -5.47 -17.41 -11.89
C ASN A 107 -6.03 -16.36 -12.87
N ASP A 108 -6.07 -15.09 -12.45
CA ASP A 108 -6.61 -14.00 -13.26
C ASP A 108 -5.53 -13.49 -14.23
N ILE A 109 -5.75 -13.65 -15.52
CA ILE A 109 -4.80 -13.30 -16.59
C ILE A 109 -5.36 -12.15 -17.42
N GLY A 110 -4.57 -11.08 -17.56
CA GLY A 110 -4.90 -9.89 -18.32
C GLY A 110 -4.28 -8.63 -17.68
N ASP A 111 -4.13 -7.58 -18.47
CA ASP A 111 -3.56 -6.29 -18.06
C ASP A 111 -4.43 -5.59 -17.00
N GLN A 112 -5.73 -5.90 -16.95
CA GLN A 112 -6.63 -5.41 -15.91
C GLN A 112 -6.29 -5.95 -14.51
N TYR A 113 -5.60 -7.06 -14.40
CA TYR A 113 -5.20 -7.67 -13.11
C TYR A 113 -3.76 -7.36 -12.70
N ARG A 114 -3.10 -6.41 -13.38
CA ARG A 114 -1.74 -6.03 -13.04
C ARG A 114 -1.65 -5.34 -11.69
N SER A 115 -0.51 -5.51 -11.05
CA SER A 115 -0.15 -4.75 -9.85
C SER A 115 0.04 -3.28 -10.18
N ALA A 116 -0.63 -2.37 -9.45
CA ALA A 116 -0.54 -0.93 -9.71
C ALA A 116 -0.78 -0.08 -8.45
N ILE A 117 -0.06 1.02 -8.34
CA ILE A 117 -0.26 2.08 -7.34
C ILE A 117 -0.40 3.40 -8.09
N PHE A 118 -1.53 4.07 -7.93
CA PHE A 118 -1.75 5.42 -8.44
C PHE A 118 -1.90 6.38 -7.26
N THR A 119 -1.02 7.37 -7.19
CA THR A 119 -0.87 8.28 -6.06
C THR A 119 -1.53 9.63 -6.33
N THR A 120 -2.02 10.30 -5.28
CA THR A 120 -2.61 11.63 -5.38
C THR A 120 -1.70 12.72 -4.83
N THR A 121 -0.59 12.35 -4.19
CA THR A 121 0.42 13.27 -3.65
C THR A 121 1.84 12.81 -3.97
N ASP A 122 2.80 13.74 -3.99
CA ASP A 122 4.22 13.43 -4.18
C ASP A 122 4.79 12.61 -3.01
N SER A 123 4.29 12.82 -1.79
CA SER A 123 4.69 12.03 -0.62
C SER A 123 4.29 10.56 -0.75
N GLN A 124 3.07 10.28 -1.24
CA GLN A 124 2.65 8.92 -1.54
C GLN A 124 3.50 8.28 -2.64
N LEU A 125 3.87 9.05 -3.69
CA LEU A 125 4.72 8.57 -4.76
C LEU A 125 6.11 8.18 -4.22
N ALA A 126 6.72 9.03 -3.41
CA ALA A 126 8.00 8.76 -2.78
C ALA A 126 7.95 7.54 -1.85
N ALA A 127 6.91 7.42 -1.03
CA ALA A 127 6.70 6.27 -0.15
C ALA A 127 6.50 4.96 -0.95
N ALA A 128 5.73 5.01 -2.04
CA ALA A 128 5.51 3.84 -2.91
C ALA A 128 6.83 3.36 -3.56
N GLU A 129 7.65 4.28 -4.06
CA GLU A 129 8.94 3.93 -4.66
C GLU A 129 9.93 3.40 -3.61
N MET A 130 10.01 4.00 -2.44
CA MET A 130 10.88 3.55 -1.34
C MET A 130 10.48 2.14 -0.88
N THR A 131 9.18 1.91 -0.62
CA THR A 131 8.68 0.61 -0.18
C THR A 131 8.81 -0.47 -1.25
N ARG A 132 8.70 -0.09 -2.55
CA ARG A 132 8.97 -1.00 -3.68
C ARG A 132 10.41 -1.53 -3.66
N VAL A 133 11.38 -0.66 -3.39
CA VAL A 133 12.80 -1.06 -3.33
C VAL A 133 13.04 -2.00 -2.14
N ASP A 134 12.55 -1.63 -0.94
CA ASP A 134 12.68 -2.46 0.25
C ASP A 134 12.05 -3.84 0.05
N TYR A 135 10.78 -3.87 -0.37
CA TYR A 135 10.06 -5.13 -0.56
C TYR A 135 10.66 -5.98 -1.69
N GLY A 136 11.13 -5.34 -2.78
CA GLY A 136 11.83 -6.02 -3.87
C GLY A 136 13.10 -6.73 -3.43
N ASN A 137 13.88 -6.13 -2.52
CA ASN A 137 15.06 -6.77 -1.94
C ASN A 137 14.68 -8.01 -1.10
N ARG A 138 13.60 -7.94 -0.33
CA ARG A 138 13.08 -9.07 0.47
C ARG A 138 12.58 -10.20 -0.41
N LEU A 139 11.82 -9.87 -1.46
CA LEU A 139 11.37 -10.84 -2.46
C LEU A 139 12.53 -11.56 -3.15
N ALA A 140 13.60 -10.83 -3.49
CA ALA A 140 14.79 -11.40 -4.13
C ALA A 140 15.51 -12.42 -3.22
N VAL A 141 15.57 -12.18 -1.91
CA VAL A 141 16.12 -13.14 -0.92
C VAL A 141 15.32 -14.45 -0.91
N GLU A 142 13.99 -14.36 -1.07
CA GLU A 142 13.07 -15.51 -1.13
C GLU A 142 12.95 -16.12 -2.53
N GLY A 143 13.76 -15.67 -3.50
CA GLY A 143 13.80 -16.22 -4.85
C GLY A 143 12.70 -15.76 -5.80
N TYR A 144 11.93 -14.73 -5.45
CA TYR A 144 10.95 -14.13 -6.34
C TYR A 144 11.59 -13.28 -7.44
N GLY A 145 10.85 -13.04 -8.52
CA GLY A 145 11.24 -12.14 -9.60
C GLY A 145 11.20 -10.66 -9.20
N ARG A 146 11.51 -9.79 -10.18
CA ARG A 146 11.42 -8.34 -10.00
C ARG A 146 9.96 -7.91 -9.84
N ILE A 147 9.73 -6.89 -9.01
CA ILE A 147 8.44 -6.21 -8.92
C ILE A 147 8.09 -5.60 -10.28
N THR A 148 6.87 -5.85 -10.73
CA THR A 148 6.30 -5.36 -11.99
C THR A 148 5.21 -4.30 -11.76
N THR A 149 5.01 -3.88 -10.51
CA THR A 149 4.00 -2.89 -10.12
C THR A 149 4.18 -1.59 -10.90
N GLN A 150 3.12 -1.13 -11.55
CA GLN A 150 3.06 0.22 -12.11
C GLN A 150 2.89 1.22 -10.96
N ILE A 151 3.79 2.19 -10.82
CA ILE A 151 3.66 3.30 -9.86
C ILE A 151 3.61 4.60 -10.66
N ALA A 152 2.56 5.39 -10.48
CA ALA A 152 2.37 6.65 -11.20
C ALA A 152 1.43 7.61 -10.43
N PRO A 153 1.48 8.90 -10.66
CA PRO A 153 0.42 9.81 -10.26
C PRO A 153 -0.92 9.37 -10.86
N LEU A 154 -2.00 9.54 -10.12
CA LEU A 154 -3.35 9.26 -10.59
C LEU A 154 -3.76 10.32 -11.62
N ASP A 155 -4.01 9.91 -12.86
CA ASP A 155 -4.61 10.77 -13.86
C ASP A 155 -6.14 10.80 -13.68
N HIS A 156 -6.77 9.63 -13.72
CA HIS A 156 -8.21 9.53 -13.55
C HIS A 156 -8.62 8.19 -12.94
N PHE A 157 -9.62 8.24 -12.04
CA PHE A 157 -10.30 7.07 -11.50
C PHE A 157 -11.72 7.00 -12.08
N TRP A 158 -12.05 5.89 -12.70
CA TRP A 158 -13.38 5.61 -13.21
C TRP A 158 -14.05 4.58 -12.31
N ARG A 159 -15.07 5.01 -11.54
CA ARG A 159 -15.86 4.07 -10.73
C ARG A 159 -16.46 3.00 -11.65
N ALA A 160 -16.42 1.72 -11.22
CA ALA A 160 -17.15 0.67 -11.93
C ALA A 160 -18.65 1.01 -11.93
N PRO A 161 -19.27 1.14 -13.11
CA PRO A 161 -20.65 1.64 -13.21
C PRO A 161 -21.69 0.65 -12.71
N GLU A 162 -21.32 -0.62 -12.64
CA GLU A 162 -22.21 -1.69 -12.17
C GLU A 162 -22.15 -1.78 -10.64
N ASP A 163 -23.23 -1.37 -9.95
CA ASP A 163 -23.34 -1.43 -8.48
C ASP A 163 -23.06 -2.82 -7.89
N LEU A 164 -23.23 -3.87 -8.67
CA LEU A 164 -22.95 -5.23 -8.26
C LEU A 164 -21.50 -5.41 -7.78
N HIS A 165 -20.55 -4.69 -8.39
CA HIS A 165 -19.13 -4.83 -8.08
C HIS A 165 -18.73 -4.10 -6.80
N GLN A 166 -19.44 -3.02 -6.43
CA GLN A 166 -19.17 -2.28 -5.19
C GLN A 166 -19.51 -3.15 -3.97
N GLN A 167 -18.57 -3.32 -3.06
CA GLN A 167 -18.67 -4.19 -1.88
C GLN A 167 -19.19 -5.61 -2.22
N TYR A 168 -18.72 -6.18 -3.33
CA TYR A 168 -19.19 -7.47 -3.84
C TYR A 168 -19.12 -8.57 -2.78
N LEU A 169 -18.00 -8.71 -2.06
CA LEU A 169 -17.83 -9.76 -1.04
C LEU A 169 -18.58 -9.51 0.27
N HIS A 170 -19.24 -8.35 0.42
CA HIS A 170 -20.25 -8.14 1.45
C HIS A 170 -21.63 -8.66 0.98
N LYS A 171 -21.97 -8.41 -0.28
CA LYS A 171 -23.23 -8.86 -0.90
C LYS A 171 -23.24 -10.36 -1.18
N VAL A 172 -22.06 -10.92 -1.48
CA VAL A 172 -21.83 -12.34 -1.81
C VAL A 172 -20.62 -12.84 -0.99
N PRO A 173 -20.80 -13.20 0.30
CA PRO A 173 -19.68 -13.53 1.21
C PRO A 173 -18.81 -14.68 0.74
N ASP A 174 -19.39 -15.69 0.07
CA ASP A 174 -18.70 -16.85 -0.49
C ASP A 174 -18.28 -16.64 -1.97
N GLY A 175 -18.29 -15.38 -2.43
CA GLY A 175 -17.89 -15.01 -3.79
C GLY A 175 -16.40 -15.22 -4.05
N TYR A 176 -16.04 -15.15 -5.33
CA TYR A 176 -14.66 -15.33 -5.77
C TYR A 176 -13.70 -14.32 -5.10
N CYS A 177 -12.61 -14.83 -4.55
CA CYS A 177 -11.51 -14.04 -3.99
C CYS A 177 -10.18 -14.71 -4.31
N ALA A 178 -9.41 -14.08 -5.20
CA ALA A 178 -8.07 -14.53 -5.60
C ALA A 178 -6.94 -13.85 -4.81
N LEU A 179 -7.26 -12.98 -3.87
CA LEU A 179 -6.26 -12.21 -3.12
C LEU A 179 -5.39 -13.15 -2.29
N ARG A 180 -4.08 -13.19 -2.62
CA ARG A 180 -3.11 -14.04 -1.94
C ARG A 180 -1.70 -13.45 -2.08
N GLY A 181 -1.06 -13.20 -0.94
CA GLY A 181 0.32 -12.71 -0.87
C GLY A 181 1.37 -13.80 -1.11
N THR A 182 2.60 -13.35 -1.22
CA THR A 182 3.81 -14.19 -1.36
C THR A 182 4.22 -14.87 -0.06
N GLY A 183 3.73 -14.39 1.08
CA GLY A 183 4.18 -14.78 2.43
C GLY A 183 5.39 -13.98 2.93
N VAL A 184 6.02 -13.18 2.07
CA VAL A 184 7.12 -12.29 2.46
C VAL A 184 6.54 -11.08 3.21
N GLN A 185 7.21 -10.68 4.30
CA GLN A 185 6.80 -9.54 5.12
C GLN A 185 7.51 -8.27 4.65
N ALA A 186 6.79 -7.16 4.54
CA ALA A 186 7.36 -5.84 4.31
C ALA A 186 7.92 -5.23 5.60
N SER A 187 8.82 -4.24 5.48
CA SER A 187 9.33 -3.49 6.62
C SER A 187 8.24 -2.77 7.39
N GLN A 188 8.47 -2.55 8.68
CA GLN A 188 7.63 -1.66 9.47
C GLN A 188 7.87 -0.21 9.05
N ALA A 189 6.84 0.64 9.16
CA ALA A 189 6.92 2.05 8.76
C ALA A 189 8.06 2.82 9.47
N SER A 190 8.30 2.55 10.77
CA SER A 190 9.38 3.14 11.55
C SER A 190 10.76 2.85 10.97
N ALA A 191 11.02 1.61 10.59
CA ALA A 191 12.31 1.19 10.02
C ALA A 191 12.60 1.85 8.65
N LEU A 192 11.57 2.16 7.88
CA LEU A 192 11.69 2.86 6.61
C LEU A 192 12.03 4.34 6.81
N HIS A 193 11.47 4.96 7.84
CA HIS A 193 11.78 6.36 8.18
C HIS A 193 13.22 6.53 8.65
N GLU A 194 13.73 5.66 9.53
CA GLU A 194 15.11 5.63 10.00
C GLU A 194 16.09 5.45 8.83
N ALA A 195 15.79 4.56 7.88
CA ALA A 195 16.62 4.35 6.70
C ALA A 195 16.65 5.58 5.77
N ALA A 196 15.57 6.35 5.69
CA ALA A 196 15.47 7.53 4.84
C ALA A 196 16.15 8.78 5.45
N THR A 197 16.15 8.91 6.79
CA THR A 197 16.72 10.07 7.49
C THR A 197 18.20 9.92 7.83
N GLY A 198 18.76 8.71 7.77
CA GLY A 198 20.16 8.43 8.07
C GLY A 198 20.51 8.67 9.55
N GLU A 199 19.55 8.82 10.41
CA GLU A 199 19.76 8.93 11.87
C GLU A 199 20.14 7.55 12.42
N ILE A 200 21.46 7.30 12.45
CA ILE A 200 22.02 6.22 13.24
C ILE A 200 22.14 6.78 14.66
N ASP A 201 21.19 6.50 15.53
CA ASP A 201 21.36 6.64 16.96
C ASP A 201 22.44 5.66 17.42
N GLY A 202 23.63 6.14 17.57
CA GLY A 202 24.79 5.31 17.91
C GLY A 202 26.02 6.13 18.21
N ASN A 203 25.94 7.10 19.11
CA ASN A 203 27.13 7.58 19.79
C ASN A 203 27.21 6.89 21.15
N PRO A 204 28.07 5.86 21.35
CA PRO A 204 28.32 5.38 22.70
C PRO A 204 29.07 6.45 23.46
N GLU A 205 28.51 6.94 24.56
CA GLU A 205 29.20 7.81 25.49
C GLU A 205 30.58 7.23 25.86
N PRO A 206 31.66 8.04 25.84
CA PRO A 206 32.95 7.57 26.29
C PRO A 206 32.90 7.35 27.81
N SER A 207 33.15 6.11 28.21
CA SER A 207 33.30 5.74 29.63
C SER A 207 34.32 6.64 30.33
N PRO A 208 34.05 7.17 31.53
CA PRO A 208 35.00 7.98 32.25
C PRO A 208 36.24 7.17 32.63
N SER A 209 37.39 7.61 32.16
CA SER A 209 38.70 7.07 32.53
C SER A 209 38.94 7.27 34.03
N SER A 210 39.09 6.15 34.76
CA SER A 210 39.55 6.13 36.15
C SER A 210 41.03 6.51 36.21
N THR A 211 41.31 7.75 36.56
CA THR A 211 42.66 8.17 36.95
C THR A 211 42.96 7.65 38.36
N GLY A 212 43.71 6.55 38.40
CA GLY A 212 44.29 6.05 39.63
C GLY A 212 45.41 6.99 40.16
N GLY A 213 45.11 7.70 41.24
CA GLY A 213 46.09 8.45 41.97
C GLY A 213 47.00 7.54 42.76
N SER A 214 48.28 7.45 42.37
CA SER A 214 49.34 6.81 43.16
C SER A 214 49.85 7.75 44.22
N SER A 215 49.55 7.45 45.47
CA SER A 215 50.15 8.14 46.65
C SER A 215 51.51 7.54 46.96
N VAL A 216 52.57 8.32 46.80
CA VAL A 216 53.92 7.98 47.26
C VAL A 216 54.12 8.56 48.66
N ALA A 217 54.23 7.69 49.64
CA ALA A 217 54.64 8.05 50.99
C ALA A 217 56.16 8.23 51.04
N ALA A 218 56.64 9.41 51.37
CA ALA A 218 58.03 9.64 51.70
C ALA A 218 58.25 9.44 53.20
N GLY A 219 59.09 8.47 53.53
CA GLY A 219 59.64 8.31 54.86
C GLY A 219 60.79 9.28 55.05
N GLY A 220 60.83 9.98 56.18
CA GLY A 220 61.95 10.73 56.67
C GLY A 220 62.34 10.23 58.02
N ALA A 221 63.63 9.85 58.12
CA ALA A 221 64.31 9.46 59.34
C ALA A 221 64.81 10.67 60.13
N ALA A 222 64.79 10.60 61.40
CA ALA A 222 65.78 10.93 62.41
C ALA A 222 65.22 10.63 63.80
#